data_dbb50905f0e6616136b86d7ff6a92373
#
_entry.id   dbb50905f0e6616136b86d7ff6a92373
#
_cell.length_a   1.000
_cell.length_b   1.000
_cell.length_c   1.000
_cell.angle_alpha   90.00
_cell.angle_beta   90.00
_cell.angle_gamma   90.00
#
_symmetry.space_group_name_H-M   'P 1'
#
loop_
_entity.id
_entity.type
_entity.pdbx_description
1 polymer ?
#
loop_
_entity_poly.entity_id
_entity_poly.type
_entity_poly.pdbx_seq_one_letter_code
_entity_poly.pdbx_strand_id
1 'polypeptide(L)'
;MAAEKTGIAADTIRQLAYDLAHTERAAIYGRMGISVQQFGAICQWGIQLLNIITGHLDVPGGYTFSLPAVDMVWGPMNKPGHFNAWQTRVRGLPEFGGELPSSALAEEILTPGEGQIRALVTGAGNPVLSTPNGEQLEGALEGLDFMVSLDFYINETTRFADVILPPTSPLEHDHYDLALSAFAVRNVAKYSQPVFDKPAGALHDWEILAALGERVSRLKGMEPMPAYPPEMVLNMGLQSGPYKDQLNLQMLKDNPHGVDMGPHESQFPERLVHADKMIRCAPCLLYTSDAA
;
A
#
# COMPACT_ATOMS: atom_id res chain seq x y z
N MET A 1 -35.52 -0.09 10.94
CA MET A 1 -34.60 0.75 10.15
C MET A 1 -33.49 -0.08 9.48
N ALA A 2 -32.57 -0.78 10.20
CA ALA A 2 -31.52 -1.58 9.52
C ALA A 2 -32.09 -2.66 8.60
N ALA A 3 -33.04 -3.47 9.08
CA ALA A 3 -33.71 -4.50 8.29
C ALA A 3 -34.41 -3.95 7.04
N GLU A 4 -35.03 -2.80 7.14
CA GLU A 4 -35.69 -2.13 6.02
C GLU A 4 -34.69 -1.66 4.95
N LYS A 5 -33.52 -1.15 5.39
CA LYS A 5 -32.47 -0.64 4.48
C LYS A 5 -31.66 -1.74 3.83
N THR A 6 -31.43 -2.86 4.55
CA THR A 6 -30.58 -3.96 4.07
C THR A 6 -31.37 -5.09 3.42
N GLY A 7 -32.69 -5.17 3.62
CA GLY A 7 -33.51 -6.33 3.25
C GLY A 7 -33.27 -7.57 4.12
N ILE A 8 -32.43 -7.48 5.16
CA ILE A 8 -32.13 -8.60 6.07
C ILE A 8 -33.07 -8.52 7.28
N ALA A 9 -33.71 -9.63 7.64
CA ALA A 9 -34.62 -9.67 8.78
C ALA A 9 -33.93 -9.20 10.07
N ALA A 10 -34.62 -8.44 10.90
CA ALA A 10 -34.05 -7.90 12.14
C ALA A 10 -33.55 -8.99 13.08
N ASP A 11 -34.22 -10.13 13.12
CA ASP A 11 -33.81 -11.25 13.97
C ASP A 11 -32.55 -11.94 13.45
N THR A 12 -32.36 -12.00 12.13
CA THR A 12 -31.10 -12.47 11.54
C THR A 12 -29.93 -11.56 11.93
N ILE A 13 -30.14 -10.22 11.88
CA ILE A 13 -29.10 -9.26 12.29
C ILE A 13 -28.76 -9.44 13.78
N ARG A 14 -29.75 -9.63 14.64
CA ARG A 14 -29.53 -9.88 16.08
C ARG A 14 -28.82 -11.22 16.31
N GLN A 15 -29.20 -12.26 15.57
CA GLN A 15 -28.56 -13.56 15.68
C GLN A 15 -27.08 -13.51 15.27
N LEU A 16 -26.76 -12.83 14.16
CA LEU A 16 -25.36 -12.62 13.74
C LEU A 16 -24.54 -11.88 14.80
N ALA A 17 -25.10 -10.86 15.44
CA ALA A 17 -24.43 -10.14 16.51
C ALA A 17 -24.21 -11.03 17.74
N TYR A 18 -25.22 -11.86 18.09
CA TYR A 18 -25.13 -12.83 19.18
C TYR A 18 -24.06 -13.88 18.88
N ASP A 19 -24.09 -14.48 17.70
CA ASP A 19 -23.13 -15.50 17.28
C ASP A 19 -21.70 -14.97 17.28
N LEU A 20 -21.47 -13.77 16.77
CA LEU A 20 -20.15 -13.13 16.82
C LEU A 20 -19.68 -12.93 18.27
N ALA A 21 -20.55 -12.45 19.16
CA ALA A 21 -20.18 -12.17 20.54
C ALA A 21 -19.92 -13.43 21.38
N HIS A 22 -20.48 -14.58 20.99
CA HIS A 22 -20.40 -15.84 21.74
C HIS A 22 -19.54 -16.92 21.10
N THR A 23 -19.06 -16.69 19.88
CA THR A 23 -18.15 -17.63 19.21
C THR A 23 -16.72 -17.37 19.68
N GLU A 24 -16.07 -18.38 20.22
CA GLU A 24 -14.71 -18.27 20.78
C GLU A 24 -13.66 -17.83 19.74
N ARG A 25 -13.82 -18.30 18.49
CA ARG A 25 -12.90 -18.04 17.39
C ARG A 25 -13.65 -17.46 16.21
N ALA A 26 -13.65 -16.15 16.11
CA ALA A 26 -14.34 -15.42 15.07
C ALA A 26 -13.58 -14.17 14.65
N ALA A 27 -13.81 -13.72 13.43
CA ALA A 27 -13.34 -12.43 12.95
C ALA A 27 -14.34 -11.87 11.93
N ILE A 28 -14.51 -10.55 11.95
CA ILE A 28 -15.18 -9.85 10.85
C ILE A 28 -14.11 -9.26 9.93
N TYR A 29 -14.26 -9.51 8.65
CA TYR A 29 -13.32 -9.07 7.64
C TYR A 29 -14.05 -8.43 6.45
N GLY A 30 -13.51 -7.33 5.94
CA GLY A 30 -13.99 -6.65 4.75
C GLY A 30 -12.82 -6.24 3.85
N ARG A 31 -13.02 -6.34 2.54
CA ARG A 31 -12.02 -5.98 1.53
C ARG A 31 -12.48 -4.81 0.66
N MET A 32 -11.84 -4.69 -0.52
CA MET A 32 -12.02 -3.58 -1.48
C MET A 32 -13.48 -3.25 -1.78
N GLY A 33 -14.36 -4.26 -1.90
CA GLY A 33 -15.79 -4.02 -2.15
C GLY A 33 -16.49 -3.18 -1.09
N ILE A 34 -16.00 -3.21 0.17
CA ILE A 34 -16.49 -2.33 1.23
C ILE A 34 -15.76 -0.98 1.18
N SER A 35 -14.44 -0.99 0.96
CA SER A 35 -13.61 0.22 1.01
C SER A 35 -13.96 1.26 -0.05
N VAL A 36 -14.39 0.82 -1.23
CA VAL A 36 -14.71 1.70 -2.38
C VAL A 36 -16.17 2.20 -2.38
N GLN A 37 -16.93 1.94 -1.32
CA GLN A 37 -18.28 2.48 -1.15
C GLN A 37 -18.24 3.92 -0.62
N GLN A 38 -19.35 4.65 -0.79
CA GLN A 38 -19.50 6.02 -0.30
C GLN A 38 -19.10 6.19 1.18
N PHE A 39 -19.42 5.20 2.03
CA PHE A 39 -19.08 5.18 3.46
C PHE A 39 -18.02 4.14 3.79
N GLY A 40 -17.10 3.85 2.86
CA GLY A 40 -16.11 2.79 2.99
C GLY A 40 -15.25 2.89 4.25
N ALA A 41 -14.78 4.09 4.58
CA ALA A 41 -13.99 4.33 5.79
C ALA A 41 -14.79 4.01 7.08
N ILE A 42 -16.07 4.40 7.14
CA ILE A 42 -16.95 4.08 8.28
C ILE A 42 -17.21 2.58 8.36
N CYS A 43 -17.39 1.91 7.22
CA CYS A 43 -17.58 0.46 7.19
C CYS A 43 -16.33 -0.28 7.69
N GLN A 44 -15.14 0.10 7.24
CA GLN A 44 -13.88 -0.49 7.70
C GLN A 44 -13.63 -0.23 9.19
N TRP A 45 -13.90 0.99 9.66
CA TRP A 45 -13.88 1.30 11.09
C TRP A 45 -14.85 0.45 11.89
N GLY A 46 -16.09 0.29 11.41
CA GLY A 46 -17.11 -0.55 12.05
C GLY A 46 -16.70 -2.02 12.15
N ILE A 47 -16.04 -2.57 11.12
CA ILE A 47 -15.47 -3.92 11.13
C ILE A 47 -14.43 -4.07 12.25
N GLN A 48 -13.48 -3.13 12.33
CA GLN A 48 -12.46 -3.16 13.37
C GLN A 48 -13.08 -2.97 14.78
N LEU A 49 -14.03 -2.04 14.90
CA LEU A 49 -14.74 -1.82 16.16
C LEU A 49 -15.45 -3.09 16.64
N LEU A 50 -16.11 -3.84 15.75
CA LEU A 50 -16.75 -5.11 16.12
C LEU A 50 -15.72 -6.14 16.59
N ASN A 51 -14.59 -6.30 15.93
CA ASN A 51 -13.51 -7.19 16.39
C ASN A 51 -12.96 -6.78 17.76
N ILE A 52 -12.87 -5.47 18.04
CA ILE A 52 -12.40 -4.95 19.34
C ILE A 52 -13.39 -5.26 20.44
N ILE A 53 -14.68 -4.87 20.28
CA ILE A 53 -15.68 -4.97 21.35
C ILE A 53 -16.10 -6.41 21.66
N THR A 54 -15.91 -7.34 20.73
CA THR A 54 -16.16 -8.77 20.92
C THR A 54 -14.92 -9.54 21.41
N GLY A 55 -13.78 -8.85 21.57
CA GLY A 55 -12.54 -9.46 22.07
C GLY A 55 -11.80 -10.33 21.04
N HIS A 56 -12.09 -10.16 19.76
CA HIS A 56 -11.49 -10.94 18.67
C HIS A 56 -10.30 -10.25 17.99
N LEU A 57 -9.89 -9.06 18.45
CA LEU A 57 -8.73 -8.38 17.90
C LEU A 57 -7.45 -8.82 18.60
N ASP A 58 -6.43 -9.17 17.82
CA ASP A 58 -5.09 -9.59 18.24
C ASP A 58 -5.06 -10.83 19.15
N VAL A 59 -5.94 -11.78 18.85
CA VAL A 59 -6.01 -13.06 19.56
C VAL A 59 -5.97 -14.24 18.59
N PRO A 60 -5.40 -15.40 18.96
CA PRO A 60 -5.40 -16.60 18.13
C PRO A 60 -6.84 -17.06 17.79
N GLY A 61 -7.11 -17.25 16.51
CA GLY A 61 -8.44 -17.60 16.00
C GLY A 61 -9.37 -16.42 15.77
N GLY A 62 -8.93 -15.20 16.10
CA GLY A 62 -9.54 -13.94 15.76
C GLY A 62 -8.77 -13.20 14.67
N TYR A 63 -8.79 -11.89 14.73
CA TYR A 63 -8.06 -11.01 13.81
C TYR A 63 -6.65 -10.75 14.36
N THR A 64 -5.64 -11.42 13.82
CA THR A 64 -4.24 -11.29 14.25
C THR A 64 -3.42 -10.43 13.29
N PHE A 65 -2.28 -9.96 13.75
CA PHE A 65 -1.31 -9.20 12.95
C PHE A 65 -0.07 -10.03 12.68
N SER A 66 0.45 -9.94 11.45
CA SER A 66 1.75 -10.49 11.11
C SER A 66 2.87 -9.65 11.75
N LEU A 67 4.01 -10.28 11.96
CA LEU A 67 5.27 -9.61 12.31
C LEU A 67 6.27 -9.87 11.18
N PRO A 68 6.25 -9.09 10.09
CA PRO A 68 7.13 -9.31 8.95
C PRO A 68 8.59 -9.01 9.30
N ALA A 69 9.53 -9.70 8.65
CA ALA A 69 10.95 -9.51 8.92
C ALA A 69 11.46 -8.10 8.59
N VAL A 70 10.85 -7.45 7.58
CA VAL A 70 10.98 -6.03 7.33
C VAL A 70 9.60 -5.40 7.53
N ASP A 71 9.43 -4.66 8.60
CA ASP A 71 8.14 -4.09 8.96
C ASP A 71 7.99 -2.68 8.39
N MET A 72 7.13 -2.56 7.38
CA MET A 72 6.82 -1.28 6.72
C MET A 72 5.93 -0.36 7.57
N VAL A 73 5.22 -0.92 8.54
CA VAL A 73 4.26 -0.18 9.37
C VAL A 73 4.90 0.28 10.68
N TRP A 74 5.73 -0.57 11.27
CA TRP A 74 6.35 -0.36 12.56
C TRP A 74 7.87 -0.47 12.47
N GLY A 75 8.51 0.56 11.95
CA GLY A 75 9.96 0.58 11.84
C GLY A 75 10.54 1.92 12.32
N PRO A 76 11.84 1.97 12.60
CA PRO A 76 12.49 3.19 13.07
C PRO A 76 12.41 4.34 12.06
N MET A 77 12.15 4.04 10.78
CA MET A 77 11.99 5.02 9.70
C MET A 77 10.52 5.39 9.45
N ASN A 78 9.57 4.67 10.03
CA ASN A 78 8.14 4.89 9.82
C ASN A 78 7.54 5.68 10.98
N LYS A 79 6.91 6.78 10.66
CA LYS A 79 6.05 7.49 11.61
C LYS A 79 4.66 6.87 11.52
N PRO A 80 3.95 6.69 12.65
CA PRO A 80 2.56 6.27 12.63
C PRO A 80 1.75 7.22 11.77
N GLY A 81 1.00 6.66 10.84
CA GLY A 81 0.16 7.22 9.83
C GLY A 81 0.02 8.73 9.77
N HIS A 82 0.33 9.30 8.64
CA HIS A 82 -0.15 10.64 8.36
C HIS A 82 -1.35 10.58 7.41
N PHE A 83 -2.22 11.51 7.61
CA PHE A 83 -3.42 11.68 6.83
C PHE A 83 -3.63 13.18 6.66
N ASN A 84 -3.98 13.60 5.44
CA ASN A 84 -4.25 14.99 5.10
C ASN A 84 -3.06 15.94 5.38
N ALA A 85 -1.85 15.45 5.17
CA ALA A 85 -0.64 16.28 5.25
C ALA A 85 -0.56 17.26 4.08
N TRP A 86 -1.13 16.88 2.93
CA TRP A 86 -1.41 17.73 1.76
C TRP A 86 -2.66 17.24 1.05
N GLN A 87 -3.10 17.97 0.04
CA GLN A 87 -4.36 17.70 -0.66
C GLN A 87 -4.19 17.83 -2.17
N THR A 88 -5.10 17.22 -2.93
CA THR A 88 -5.22 17.47 -4.36
C THR A 88 -5.58 18.93 -4.60
N ARG A 89 -5.05 19.51 -5.67
CA ARG A 89 -5.21 20.93 -5.99
C ARG A 89 -6.64 21.30 -6.35
N VAL A 90 -7.33 20.45 -7.11
CA VAL A 90 -8.64 20.77 -7.69
C VAL A 90 -9.77 20.57 -6.68
N ARG A 91 -9.83 19.42 -6.02
CA ARG A 91 -10.93 19.09 -5.09
C ARG A 91 -10.56 19.13 -3.61
N GLY A 92 -9.29 19.32 -3.27
CA GLY A 92 -8.86 19.28 -1.88
C GLY A 92 -8.99 17.88 -1.24
N LEU A 93 -8.86 16.81 -2.06
CA LEU A 93 -8.91 15.45 -1.51
C LEU A 93 -7.66 15.16 -0.70
N PRO A 94 -7.81 14.57 0.50
CA PRO A 94 -6.70 14.37 1.41
C PRO A 94 -5.73 13.29 0.90
N GLU A 95 -4.48 13.51 1.19
CA GLU A 95 -3.43 12.50 1.09
C GLU A 95 -3.58 11.47 2.22
N PHE A 96 -3.17 10.24 1.95
CA PHE A 96 -3.03 9.18 2.94
C PHE A 96 -1.73 8.39 2.70
N GLY A 97 -0.87 8.34 3.71
CA GLY A 97 0.37 7.57 3.68
C GLY A 97 1.35 7.97 2.57
N GLY A 98 1.30 9.21 2.09
CA GLY A 98 2.14 9.72 1.01
C GLY A 98 1.48 9.69 -0.36
N GLU A 99 0.25 9.19 -0.48
CA GLU A 99 -0.44 8.98 -1.75
C GLU A 99 -1.69 9.86 -1.86
N LEU A 100 -1.97 10.34 -3.06
CA LEU A 100 -3.21 11.00 -3.41
C LEU A 100 -4.16 10.03 -4.13
N PRO A 101 -5.47 10.24 -4.03
CA PRO A 101 -6.45 9.40 -4.74
C PRO A 101 -6.23 9.41 -6.25
N SER A 102 -6.01 8.24 -6.86
CA SER A 102 -5.83 8.10 -8.31
C SER A 102 -7.05 8.60 -9.11
N SER A 103 -8.24 8.61 -8.51
CA SER A 103 -9.46 9.19 -9.10
C SER A 103 -9.38 10.70 -9.33
N ALA A 104 -8.41 11.39 -8.75
CA ALA A 104 -8.16 12.82 -8.99
C ALA A 104 -7.21 13.08 -10.16
N LEU A 105 -6.48 12.09 -10.65
CA LEU A 105 -5.40 12.28 -11.62
C LEU A 105 -5.86 13.00 -12.90
N ALA A 106 -6.97 12.56 -13.49
CA ALA A 106 -7.47 13.16 -14.73
C ALA A 106 -7.83 14.64 -14.55
N GLU A 107 -8.47 15.02 -13.45
CA GLU A 107 -8.84 16.43 -13.22
C GLU A 107 -7.63 17.31 -12.89
N GLU A 108 -6.61 16.76 -12.20
CA GLU A 108 -5.37 17.46 -11.92
C GLU A 108 -4.56 17.76 -13.20
N ILE A 109 -4.69 16.92 -14.23
CA ILE A 109 -4.12 17.14 -15.55
C ILE A 109 -4.98 18.14 -16.35
N LEU A 110 -6.31 17.95 -16.39
CA LEU A 110 -7.21 18.72 -17.25
C LEU A 110 -7.46 20.14 -16.77
N THR A 111 -7.39 20.40 -15.46
CA THR A 111 -7.75 21.71 -14.91
C THR A 111 -6.56 22.67 -14.98
N PRO A 112 -6.62 23.75 -15.80
CA PRO A 112 -5.53 24.75 -15.88
C PRO A 112 -5.29 25.45 -14.54
N GLY A 113 -4.08 25.93 -14.37
CA GLY A 113 -3.71 26.77 -13.21
C GLY A 113 -2.35 26.41 -12.60
N GLU A 114 -1.97 27.13 -11.58
CA GLU A 114 -0.73 26.86 -10.85
C GLU A 114 -0.73 25.45 -10.28
N GLY A 115 0.39 24.72 -10.43
CA GLY A 115 0.51 23.33 -9.98
C GLY A 115 -0.21 22.29 -10.83
N GLN A 116 -0.73 22.65 -12.02
CA GLN A 116 -1.29 21.70 -12.97
C GLN A 116 -0.26 20.61 -13.31
N ILE A 117 -0.70 19.35 -13.34
CA ILE A 117 0.12 18.24 -13.80
C ILE A 117 0.27 18.34 -15.32
N ARG A 118 1.50 18.51 -15.79
CA ARG A 118 1.83 18.66 -17.20
C ARG A 118 2.75 17.55 -17.73
N ALA A 119 3.37 16.80 -16.82
CA ALA A 119 4.17 15.64 -17.15
C ALA A 119 3.85 14.48 -16.21
N LEU A 120 3.93 13.25 -16.73
CA LEU A 120 3.62 12.05 -16.00
C LEU A 120 4.71 10.99 -16.20
N VAL A 121 5.05 10.28 -15.13
CA VAL A 121 5.85 9.05 -15.19
C VAL A 121 4.98 7.92 -14.64
N THR A 122 4.77 6.87 -15.44
CA THR A 122 4.08 5.66 -14.99
C THR A 122 5.06 4.50 -14.86
N GLY A 123 4.88 3.67 -13.85
CA GLY A 123 5.69 2.47 -13.64
C GLY A 123 4.81 1.24 -13.48
N ALA A 124 4.98 0.27 -14.38
CA ALA A 124 4.38 -1.06 -14.32
C ALA A 124 2.86 -1.10 -14.08
N GLY A 125 2.13 -0.11 -14.59
CA GLY A 125 0.69 0.01 -14.38
C GLY A 125 -0.08 0.45 -15.61
N ASN A 126 -1.36 0.08 -15.65
CA ASN A 126 -2.29 0.52 -16.70
C ASN A 126 -3.46 1.32 -16.08
N PRO A 127 -3.21 2.56 -15.61
CA PRO A 127 -4.21 3.37 -14.93
C PRO A 127 -5.46 3.64 -15.77
N VAL A 128 -5.39 3.69 -17.09
CA VAL A 128 -6.59 3.82 -17.93
C VAL A 128 -7.58 2.69 -17.66
N LEU A 129 -7.12 1.47 -17.42
CA LEU A 129 -8.00 0.33 -17.09
C LEU A 129 -8.23 0.16 -15.58
N SER A 130 -7.28 0.55 -14.74
CA SER A 130 -7.30 0.22 -13.31
C SER A 130 -7.80 1.35 -12.40
N THR A 131 -7.95 2.58 -12.92
CA THR A 131 -8.49 3.70 -12.16
C THR A 131 -9.93 4.04 -12.57
N PRO A 132 -10.71 4.71 -11.70
CA PRO A 132 -12.04 5.16 -12.07
C PRO A 132 -12.02 6.13 -13.26
N ASN A 133 -13.02 6.02 -14.14
CA ASN A 133 -13.24 6.90 -15.27
C ASN A 133 -12.06 6.93 -16.27
N GLY A 134 -11.72 5.76 -16.82
CA GLY A 134 -10.62 5.61 -17.78
C GLY A 134 -10.77 6.49 -19.02
N GLU A 135 -11.98 6.70 -19.53
CA GLU A 135 -12.22 7.59 -20.69
C GLU A 135 -11.78 9.04 -20.42
N GLN A 136 -12.11 9.56 -19.23
CA GLN A 136 -11.62 10.89 -18.84
C GLN A 136 -10.09 10.93 -18.71
N LEU A 137 -9.51 9.86 -18.18
CA LEU A 137 -8.07 9.77 -18.07
C LEU A 137 -7.38 9.69 -19.43
N GLU A 138 -7.94 8.96 -20.40
CA GLU A 138 -7.41 8.96 -21.78
C GLU A 138 -7.35 10.38 -22.35
N GLY A 139 -8.45 11.12 -22.27
CA GLY A 139 -8.47 12.51 -22.72
C GLY A 139 -7.51 13.43 -21.96
N ALA A 140 -7.23 13.13 -20.71
CA ALA A 140 -6.23 13.85 -19.92
C ALA A 140 -4.80 13.54 -20.38
N LEU A 141 -4.49 12.27 -20.64
CA LEU A 141 -3.16 11.85 -21.09
C LEU A 141 -2.78 12.42 -22.45
N GLU A 142 -3.74 12.58 -23.37
CA GLU A 142 -3.54 13.25 -24.65
C GLU A 142 -3.09 14.70 -24.52
N GLY A 143 -3.46 15.36 -23.42
CA GLY A 143 -3.15 16.76 -23.13
C GLY A 143 -1.86 17.00 -22.36
N LEU A 144 -1.12 15.95 -22.00
CA LEU A 144 0.17 16.10 -21.31
C LEU A 144 1.24 16.70 -22.21
N ASP A 145 2.13 17.50 -21.64
CA ASP A 145 3.27 18.02 -22.34
C ASP A 145 4.35 16.94 -22.58
N PHE A 146 4.45 15.97 -21.64
CA PHE A 146 5.42 14.88 -21.75
C PHE A 146 5.03 13.71 -20.84
N MET A 147 5.13 12.49 -21.37
CA MET A 147 4.86 11.27 -20.62
C MET A 147 5.95 10.22 -20.82
N VAL A 148 6.40 9.63 -19.72
CA VAL A 148 7.35 8.50 -19.72
C VAL A 148 6.65 7.30 -19.06
N SER A 149 6.76 6.13 -19.68
CA SER A 149 6.26 4.88 -19.11
C SER A 149 7.38 3.85 -18.95
N LEU A 150 7.51 3.31 -17.75
CA LEU A 150 8.34 2.14 -17.49
C LEU A 150 7.45 0.92 -17.65
N ASP A 151 7.50 0.28 -18.79
CA ASP A 151 6.63 -0.87 -19.13
C ASP A 151 7.25 -1.68 -20.26
N PHE A 152 6.80 -2.91 -20.42
CA PHE A 152 7.22 -3.82 -21.49
C PHE A 152 6.33 -3.71 -22.72
N TYR A 153 5.09 -3.25 -22.56
CA TYR A 153 4.04 -3.30 -23.56
C TYR A 153 3.49 -1.93 -23.91
N ILE A 154 3.00 -1.81 -25.14
CA ILE A 154 2.12 -0.72 -25.52
C ILE A 154 0.70 -1.15 -25.19
N ASN A 155 0.12 -0.52 -24.18
CA ASN A 155 -1.22 -0.77 -23.68
C ASN A 155 -2.07 0.53 -23.71
N GLU A 156 -3.27 0.51 -23.12
CA GLU A 156 -4.21 1.63 -23.13
C GLU A 156 -3.63 2.91 -22.49
N THR A 157 -2.69 2.77 -21.57
CA THR A 157 -2.00 3.90 -20.94
C THR A 157 -0.72 4.28 -21.66
N THR A 158 0.16 3.31 -21.92
CA THR A 158 1.51 3.58 -22.42
C THR A 158 1.51 4.04 -23.87
N ARG A 159 0.42 3.84 -24.63
CA ARG A 159 0.24 4.39 -25.98
C ARG A 159 0.28 5.93 -26.03
N PHE A 160 0.05 6.60 -24.90
CA PHE A 160 0.14 8.06 -24.78
C PHE A 160 1.55 8.55 -24.39
N ALA A 161 2.45 7.64 -24.05
CA ALA A 161 3.80 8.00 -23.64
C ALA A 161 4.66 8.44 -24.83
N ASP A 162 5.40 9.54 -24.66
CA ASP A 162 6.41 9.98 -25.60
C ASP A 162 7.62 9.04 -25.59
N VAL A 163 7.89 8.42 -24.44
CA VAL A 163 8.99 7.48 -24.25
C VAL A 163 8.54 6.30 -23.41
N ILE A 164 8.77 5.09 -23.91
CA ILE A 164 8.61 3.85 -23.15
C ILE A 164 10.00 3.31 -22.82
N LEU A 165 10.28 3.07 -21.56
CA LEU A 165 11.55 2.54 -21.06
C LEU A 165 11.31 1.13 -20.51
N PRO A 166 11.60 0.07 -21.27
CA PRO A 166 11.44 -1.29 -20.79
C PRO A 166 12.51 -1.62 -19.74
N PRO A 167 12.12 -1.95 -18.50
CA PRO A 167 13.06 -2.43 -17.51
C PRO A 167 13.42 -3.91 -17.76
N THR A 168 14.33 -4.44 -16.94
CA THR A 168 14.58 -5.89 -16.90
C THR A 168 13.31 -6.66 -16.53
N SER A 169 13.18 -7.89 -17.04
CA SER A 169 12.05 -8.75 -16.71
C SER A 169 12.10 -9.20 -15.25
N PRO A 170 10.96 -9.61 -14.66
CA PRO A 170 10.92 -10.16 -13.30
C PRO A 170 11.83 -11.38 -13.07
N LEU A 171 12.27 -12.06 -14.13
CA LEU A 171 13.20 -13.20 -14.04
C LEU A 171 14.67 -12.78 -14.05
N GLU A 172 14.95 -11.52 -14.36
CA GLU A 172 16.31 -10.95 -14.49
C GLU A 172 16.70 -10.10 -13.27
N HIS A 173 15.83 -9.96 -12.27
CA HIS A 173 16.13 -9.28 -11.02
C HIS A 173 15.68 -10.08 -9.80
N ASP A 174 16.24 -9.75 -8.66
CA ASP A 174 15.86 -10.30 -7.38
C ASP A 174 14.48 -9.79 -6.92
N HIS A 175 13.88 -10.52 -6.00
CA HIS A 175 12.61 -10.14 -5.40
C HIS A 175 12.53 -10.47 -3.92
N TYR A 176 12.06 -9.54 -3.15
CA TYR A 176 11.59 -9.72 -1.78
C TYR A 176 10.23 -9.04 -1.64
N ASP A 177 9.23 -9.82 -1.22
CA ASP A 177 7.88 -9.29 -1.08
C ASP A 177 7.75 -8.47 0.20
N LEU A 178 7.97 -7.17 0.09
CA LEU A 178 7.99 -6.26 1.23
C LEU A 178 6.59 -5.99 1.78
N ALA A 179 5.61 -5.81 0.90
CA ALA A 179 4.26 -5.42 1.29
C ALA A 179 3.38 -6.63 1.65
N LEU A 180 3.39 -7.67 0.79
CA LEU A 180 2.48 -8.81 0.96
C LEU A 180 2.92 -9.78 2.07
N SER A 181 4.19 -9.74 2.50
CA SER A 181 4.63 -10.47 3.70
C SER A 181 3.82 -10.07 4.94
N ALA A 182 3.29 -8.85 4.98
CA ALA A 182 2.39 -8.41 6.05
C ALA A 182 1.01 -9.11 6.04
N PHE A 183 0.64 -9.77 4.95
CA PHE A 183 -0.62 -10.51 4.80
C PHE A 183 -0.44 -12.03 4.81
N ALA A 184 0.78 -12.50 5.06
CA ALA A 184 1.05 -13.92 5.15
C ALA A 184 0.34 -14.53 6.37
N VAL A 185 -0.09 -15.80 6.25
CA VAL A 185 -0.79 -16.52 7.34
C VAL A 185 0.16 -16.99 8.45
N ARG A 186 1.45 -16.85 8.26
CA ARG A 186 2.56 -17.08 9.21
C ARG A 186 3.63 -16.02 8.98
N ASN A 187 4.46 -15.79 9.98
CA ASN A 187 5.62 -14.91 9.81
C ASN A 187 6.67 -15.65 8.97
N VAL A 188 6.83 -15.20 7.73
CA VAL A 188 7.75 -15.79 6.76
C VAL A 188 8.57 -14.70 6.06
N ALA A 189 9.79 -15.06 5.66
CA ALA A 189 10.61 -14.21 4.81
C ALA A 189 11.18 -15.06 3.66
N LYS A 190 11.10 -14.54 2.45
CA LYS A 190 11.61 -15.22 1.25
C LYS A 190 12.29 -14.20 0.35
N TYR A 191 13.52 -14.52 -0.04
CA TYR A 191 14.24 -13.81 -1.08
C TYR A 191 14.38 -14.72 -2.30
N SER A 192 14.04 -14.20 -3.47
CA SER A 192 14.19 -14.90 -4.73
C SER A 192 15.35 -14.27 -5.50
N GLN A 193 16.35 -15.06 -5.83
CA GLN A 193 17.44 -14.61 -6.70
C GLN A 193 16.96 -14.55 -8.15
N PRO A 194 17.61 -13.74 -9.01
CA PRO A 194 17.33 -13.74 -10.45
C PRO A 194 17.52 -15.15 -11.03
N VAL A 195 16.68 -15.49 -12.00
CA VAL A 195 16.78 -16.75 -12.76
C VAL A 195 17.75 -16.59 -13.93
N PHE A 196 17.76 -15.41 -14.54
CA PHE A 196 18.61 -15.06 -15.67
C PHE A 196 19.52 -13.89 -15.32
N ASP A 197 20.68 -13.85 -15.95
CA ASP A 197 21.58 -12.71 -15.84
C ASP A 197 20.94 -11.47 -16.51
N LYS A 198 21.23 -10.30 -15.95
CA LYS A 198 20.82 -9.02 -16.52
C LYS A 198 21.45 -8.83 -17.89
N PRO A 199 20.67 -8.59 -18.95
CA PRO A 199 21.21 -8.33 -20.28
C PRO A 199 22.14 -7.11 -20.30
N ALA A 200 23.18 -7.16 -21.13
CA ALA A 200 24.11 -6.05 -21.27
C ALA A 200 23.38 -4.78 -21.74
N GLY A 201 23.53 -3.69 -21.02
CA GLY A 201 22.90 -2.40 -21.30
C GLY A 201 21.44 -2.28 -20.83
N ALA A 202 20.82 -3.35 -20.33
CA ALA A 202 19.50 -3.25 -19.71
C ALA A 202 19.61 -2.59 -18.32
N LEU A 203 18.54 -1.91 -17.92
CA LEU A 203 18.41 -1.29 -16.60
C LEU A 203 17.24 -1.92 -15.84
N HIS A 204 17.41 -2.07 -14.55
CA HIS A 204 16.28 -2.34 -13.66
C HIS A 204 15.39 -1.09 -13.52
N ASP A 205 14.15 -1.26 -13.17
CA ASP A 205 13.20 -0.16 -12.94
C ASP A 205 13.73 0.86 -11.92
N TRP A 206 14.31 0.40 -10.82
CA TRP A 206 14.90 1.27 -9.81
C TRP A 206 16.10 2.07 -10.33
N GLU A 207 16.91 1.52 -11.25
CA GLU A 207 18.04 2.22 -11.87
C GLU A 207 17.53 3.32 -12.81
N ILE A 208 16.46 3.03 -13.57
CA ILE A 208 15.80 4.02 -14.45
C ILE A 208 15.25 5.16 -13.62
N LEU A 209 14.49 4.84 -12.56
CA LEU A 209 13.90 5.85 -11.67
C LEU A 209 14.97 6.70 -10.96
N ALA A 210 16.03 6.07 -10.48
CA ALA A 210 17.17 6.77 -9.87
C ALA A 210 17.84 7.75 -10.85
N ALA A 211 18.07 7.31 -12.08
CA ALA A 211 18.68 8.14 -13.11
C ALA A 211 17.77 9.32 -13.53
N LEU A 212 16.45 9.10 -13.60
CA LEU A 212 15.48 10.16 -13.86
C LEU A 212 15.44 11.14 -12.70
N GLY A 213 15.34 10.64 -11.47
CA GLY A 213 15.30 11.43 -10.25
C GLY A 213 16.54 12.30 -10.08
N GLU A 214 17.73 11.76 -10.35
CA GLU A 214 19.00 12.51 -10.33
C GLU A 214 18.97 13.69 -11.32
N ARG A 215 18.55 13.45 -12.56
CA ARG A 215 18.47 14.49 -13.58
C ARG A 215 17.48 15.60 -13.24
N VAL A 216 16.29 15.21 -12.81
CA VAL A 216 15.25 16.18 -12.41
C VAL A 216 15.71 17.00 -11.20
N SER A 217 16.32 16.39 -10.19
CA SER A 217 16.86 17.10 -9.04
C SER A 217 17.91 18.13 -9.45
N ARG A 218 18.87 17.75 -10.28
CA ARG A 218 19.90 18.65 -10.81
C ARG A 218 19.30 19.82 -11.60
N LEU A 219 18.31 19.56 -12.46
CA LEU A 219 17.62 20.61 -13.23
C LEU A 219 16.87 21.59 -12.34
N LYS A 220 16.37 21.13 -11.18
CA LYS A 220 15.71 21.97 -10.19
C LYS A 220 16.66 22.61 -9.19
N GLY A 221 17.97 22.40 -9.31
CA GLY A 221 18.98 22.91 -8.37
C GLY A 221 18.91 22.24 -6.99
N MET A 222 18.38 21.01 -6.93
CA MET A 222 18.28 20.20 -5.71
C MET A 222 19.41 19.17 -5.68
N GLU A 223 19.87 18.82 -4.50
CA GLU A 223 20.77 17.68 -4.32
C GLU A 223 20.01 16.38 -4.62
N PRO A 224 20.51 15.51 -5.50
CA PRO A 224 19.90 14.22 -5.75
C PRO A 224 19.88 13.34 -4.49
N MET A 225 18.80 12.65 -4.28
CA MET A 225 18.76 11.62 -3.24
C MET A 225 19.66 10.43 -3.65
N PRO A 226 20.47 9.89 -2.74
CA PRO A 226 21.26 8.71 -3.05
C PRO A 226 20.35 7.51 -3.33
N ALA A 227 20.60 6.82 -4.42
CA ALA A 227 19.94 5.57 -4.75
C ALA A 227 20.79 4.39 -4.25
N TYR A 228 20.18 3.49 -3.51
CA TYR A 228 20.82 2.28 -3.03
C TYR A 228 20.25 1.06 -3.75
N PRO A 229 21.08 0.05 -4.06
CA PRO A 229 20.58 -1.21 -4.59
C PRO A 229 19.53 -1.83 -3.66
N PRO A 230 18.43 -2.40 -4.19
CA PRO A 230 17.36 -2.99 -3.38
C PRO A 230 17.87 -4.02 -2.36
N GLU A 231 18.84 -4.83 -2.73
CA GLU A 231 19.47 -5.80 -1.86
C GLU A 231 20.13 -5.16 -0.62
N MET A 232 20.77 -4.01 -0.79
CA MET A 232 21.33 -3.24 0.32
C MET A 232 20.24 -2.70 1.24
N VAL A 233 19.18 -2.14 0.66
CA VAL A 233 18.02 -1.62 1.41
C VAL A 233 17.33 -2.75 2.17
N LEU A 234 17.15 -3.91 1.53
CA LEU A 234 16.61 -5.10 2.18
C LEU A 234 17.45 -5.53 3.37
N ASN A 235 18.77 -5.62 3.18
CA ASN A 235 19.67 -6.01 4.28
C ASN A 235 19.61 -5.04 5.46
N MET A 236 19.53 -3.74 5.20
CA MET A 236 19.32 -2.73 6.25
C MET A 236 17.97 -2.93 6.96
N GLY A 237 16.90 -3.23 6.21
CA GLY A 237 15.59 -3.52 6.75
C GLY A 237 15.59 -4.76 7.66
N LEU A 238 16.23 -5.84 7.23
CA LEU A 238 16.37 -7.06 8.03
C LEU A 238 17.17 -6.82 9.33
N GLN A 239 18.24 -6.04 9.26
CA GLN A 239 19.08 -5.70 10.41
C GLN A 239 18.39 -4.76 11.42
N SER A 240 17.38 -4.04 11.01
CA SER A 240 16.58 -3.17 11.88
C SER A 240 15.23 -3.79 12.26
N GLY A 241 14.88 -4.92 11.67
CA GLY A 241 13.61 -5.61 11.86
C GLY A 241 13.53 -6.44 13.15
N PRO A 242 12.35 -7.02 13.41
CA PRO A 242 12.09 -7.77 14.65
C PRO A 242 12.91 -9.06 14.77
N TYR A 243 13.41 -9.59 13.67
CA TYR A 243 14.21 -10.85 13.63
C TYR A 243 15.70 -10.61 13.34
N LYS A 244 16.22 -9.41 13.60
CA LYS A 244 17.60 -9.00 13.28
C LYS A 244 18.68 -9.93 13.85
N ASP A 245 18.41 -10.58 14.99
CA ASP A 245 19.34 -11.50 15.65
C ASP A 245 19.22 -12.95 15.13
N GLN A 246 18.20 -13.24 14.32
CA GLN A 246 17.87 -14.57 13.82
C GLN A 246 17.90 -14.66 12.30
N LEU A 247 17.81 -13.54 11.59
CA LEU A 247 17.64 -13.50 10.15
C LEU A 247 18.54 -12.44 9.52
N ASN A 248 19.19 -12.81 8.42
CA ASN A 248 19.95 -11.90 7.58
C ASN A 248 19.77 -12.28 6.10
N LEU A 249 20.25 -11.41 5.22
CA LEU A 249 20.10 -11.62 3.78
C LEU A 249 20.79 -12.90 3.28
N GLN A 250 21.95 -13.27 3.84
CA GLN A 250 22.65 -14.49 3.41
C GLN A 250 21.83 -15.74 3.75
N MET A 251 21.22 -15.78 4.95
CA MET A 251 20.32 -16.89 5.30
C MET A 251 19.13 -17.02 4.33
N LEU A 252 18.58 -15.90 3.88
CA LEU A 252 17.48 -15.92 2.88
C LEU A 252 17.97 -16.45 1.53
N LYS A 253 19.20 -16.10 1.10
CA LYS A 253 19.82 -16.62 -0.12
C LYS A 253 20.09 -18.12 -0.04
N ASP A 254 20.49 -18.60 1.12
CA ASP A 254 20.77 -20.02 1.37
C ASP A 254 19.47 -20.87 1.52
N ASN A 255 18.33 -20.19 1.74
CA ASN A 255 17.03 -20.83 1.91
C ASN A 255 16.04 -20.36 0.82
N PRO A 256 16.14 -20.82 -0.43
CA PRO A 256 15.35 -20.34 -1.56
C PRO A 256 13.84 -20.58 -1.42
N HIS A 257 13.43 -21.48 -0.54
CA HIS A 257 12.03 -21.74 -0.21
C HIS A 257 11.49 -20.81 0.88
N GLY A 258 12.34 -19.96 1.46
CA GLY A 258 12.02 -19.04 2.55
C GLY A 258 12.29 -19.60 3.92
N VAL A 259 12.23 -18.72 4.90
CA VAL A 259 12.42 -19.02 6.34
C VAL A 259 11.11 -18.76 7.06
N ASP A 260 10.63 -19.77 7.79
CA ASP A 260 9.44 -19.67 8.65
C ASP A 260 9.87 -19.22 10.06
N MET A 261 9.40 -18.05 10.50
CA MET A 261 9.65 -17.49 11.82
C MET A 261 8.51 -17.77 12.81
N GLY A 262 7.56 -18.63 12.45
CA GLY A 262 6.52 -19.09 13.35
C GLY A 262 5.11 -18.52 13.06
N PRO A 263 4.12 -18.91 13.87
CA PRO A 263 2.76 -18.43 13.76
C PRO A 263 2.65 -16.98 14.19
N HIS A 264 1.50 -16.37 13.88
CA HIS A 264 1.16 -15.07 14.47
C HIS A 264 0.91 -15.24 15.97
N GLU A 265 1.46 -14.33 16.74
CA GLU A 265 1.25 -14.20 18.17
C GLU A 265 0.63 -12.83 18.47
N SER A 266 -0.03 -12.69 19.62
CA SER A 266 -0.54 -11.40 20.06
C SER A 266 0.60 -10.38 20.19
N GLN A 267 0.39 -9.18 19.69
CA GLN A 267 1.38 -8.10 19.68
C GLN A 267 0.94 -6.89 20.51
N PHE A 268 -0.28 -6.93 21.05
CA PHE A 268 -0.79 -5.87 21.92
C PHE A 268 -0.46 -6.18 23.38
N PRO A 269 -0.23 -5.15 24.21
CA PRO A 269 -0.34 -3.71 23.91
C PRO A 269 0.95 -3.06 23.34
N GLU A 270 2.06 -3.79 23.22
CA GLU A 270 3.39 -3.24 22.91
C GLU A 270 3.39 -2.49 21.57
N ARG A 271 2.68 -3.05 20.58
CA ARG A 271 2.61 -2.51 19.22
C ARG A 271 1.64 -1.31 19.08
N LEU A 272 0.91 -0.95 20.11
CA LEU A 272 0.07 0.25 20.08
C LEU A 272 0.91 1.51 20.15
N VAL A 273 0.64 2.47 19.22
CA VAL A 273 1.48 3.67 19.04
C VAL A 273 1.29 4.71 20.12
N HIS A 274 0.09 4.79 20.74
CA HIS A 274 -0.16 5.75 21.78
C HIS A 274 0.60 5.42 23.06
N ALA A 275 1.10 6.43 23.75
CA ALA A 275 1.89 6.26 24.98
C ALA A 275 1.11 5.53 26.10
N ASP A 276 -0.19 5.72 26.15
CA ASP A 276 -1.09 5.07 27.10
C ASP A 276 -1.48 3.64 26.70
N LYS A 277 -1.00 3.16 25.56
CA LYS A 277 -1.31 1.83 25.03
C LYS A 277 -2.80 1.53 24.89
N MET A 278 -3.57 2.54 24.53
CA MET A 278 -5.01 2.44 24.34
C MET A 278 -5.40 2.56 22.87
N ILE A 279 -6.42 1.80 22.45
CA ILE A 279 -7.00 1.89 21.11
C ILE A 279 -8.00 3.04 21.09
N ARG A 280 -7.87 3.97 20.15
CA ARG A 280 -8.79 5.09 19.93
C ARG A 280 -9.96 4.63 19.06
N CYS A 281 -11.00 4.07 19.68
CA CYS A 281 -12.16 3.54 18.97
C CYS A 281 -13.08 4.60 18.36
N ALA A 282 -12.97 5.85 18.78
CA ALA A 282 -13.79 6.96 18.27
C ALA A 282 -12.89 8.12 17.78
N PRO A 283 -12.24 7.96 16.62
CA PRO A 283 -11.42 9.04 16.06
C PRO A 283 -12.32 10.16 15.55
N CYS A 284 -12.01 11.41 15.92
CA CYS A 284 -12.83 12.58 15.58
C CYS A 284 -13.01 12.76 14.05
N LEU A 285 -12.08 12.31 13.25
CA LEU A 285 -12.17 12.30 11.80
C LEU A 285 -13.46 11.64 11.26
N LEU A 286 -13.98 10.61 11.96
CA LEU A 286 -15.16 9.87 11.50
C LEU A 286 -16.51 10.47 11.95
N TYR A 287 -16.51 11.42 12.89
CA TYR A 287 -17.76 12.00 13.41
C TYR A 287 -17.77 13.54 13.44
N THR A 288 -16.68 14.19 13.09
CA THR A 288 -16.60 15.66 13.02
C THR A 288 -16.39 16.19 11.60
N SER A 289 -16.10 15.32 10.62
CA SER A 289 -15.97 15.73 9.25
C SER A 289 -17.34 15.79 8.59
N ASP A 290 -17.53 16.72 7.65
CA ASP A 290 -18.60 16.73 6.68
C ASP A 290 -18.56 15.49 5.74
N ALA A 291 -17.89 14.43 6.15
CA ALA A 291 -17.84 13.13 5.53
C ALA A 291 -19.15 12.34 5.76
N ALA A 292 -20.24 13.07 5.98
CA ALA A 292 -21.58 12.54 5.98
C ALA A 292 -22.23 12.75 4.59
#